data_aafcf29091cfe52cfbdaaa374d6d7561
#
_entry.id   aafcf29091cfe52cfbdaaa374d6d7561
#
_cell.length_a   1.000
_cell.length_b   1.000
_cell.length_c   1.000
_cell.angle_alpha   90.00
_cell.angle_beta   90.00
_cell.angle_gamma   90.00
#
_symmetry.space_group_name_H-M   'P 1'
#
loop_
_entity.id
_entity.type
_entity.pdbx_description
1 polymer ?
#
loop_
_entity_poly.entity_id
_entity_poly.type
_entity_poly.pdbx_seq_one_letter_code
_entity_poly.pdbx_strand_id
1 'polypeptide(L)'
;DGVAALLAARGVDLEWGDPDDPPGDRTICALGNRKDAAFAAAIHRHGVLPYLTTCRFIEEIRAAGVRTAVVSASRNCQMVLEAAGVSDLFEVRIDGRDLDELGLAGKPDPAVFVEAAARLGVGPSRAALVEDAVSGVRAGRAGGFATVVGLDRARRPEELSPDADVVVPDAADLELVDGRLRRAEHVRVRLSDLPRALDDTDLPRMVADRPVAVFLDYDGTLTPIVDRPQDASLAPDAADALAALARVCTVGIISGRDLDDVAALVDLDGLWLAGSHGFDVMAPDGGRHQFEQGAAALPALDAAELALATVVELAPGAWVERKRFAIAVHHRAADDGDVPALERAVGAIAAADPALRMTGGKKIFELRPAADWDKGKALRWLCGAAAVPSDALVVFIGDDVTDEDALDEVRRRGLGVVVGTEDRSSAAHARADDPSQVAELLRRIRVEVGGA
;
A
#
# COMPACT_ATOMS: atom_id res chain seq x y z
N ASP A 1 -16.95 -16.71 -25.48
CA ASP A 1 -18.04 -15.76 -25.19
C ASP A 1 -17.55 -14.33 -25.03
N GLY A 2 -16.39 -14.06 -24.42
CA GLY A 2 -15.87 -12.70 -24.26
C GLY A 2 -15.52 -12.00 -25.58
N VAL A 3 -15.03 -12.74 -26.59
CA VAL A 3 -14.75 -12.19 -27.92
C VAL A 3 -16.04 -11.82 -28.60
N ALA A 4 -17.06 -12.69 -28.55
CA ALA A 4 -18.38 -12.42 -29.14
C ALA A 4 -19.03 -11.18 -28.52
N ALA A 5 -19.02 -11.06 -27.18
CA ALA A 5 -19.56 -9.91 -26.46
C ALA A 5 -18.84 -8.60 -26.85
N LEU A 6 -17.53 -8.63 -26.99
CA LEU A 6 -16.71 -7.47 -27.37
C LEU A 6 -17.02 -7.03 -28.82
N LEU A 7 -17.18 -7.97 -29.73
CA LEU A 7 -17.51 -7.69 -31.13
C LEU A 7 -18.92 -7.13 -31.25
N ALA A 8 -19.88 -7.73 -30.57
CA ALA A 8 -21.26 -7.26 -30.52
C ALA A 8 -21.36 -5.81 -30.01
N ALA A 9 -20.62 -5.49 -28.91
CA ALA A 9 -20.57 -4.14 -28.36
C ALA A 9 -19.98 -3.09 -29.32
N ARG A 10 -19.23 -3.54 -30.35
CA ARG A 10 -18.61 -2.69 -31.40
C ARG A 10 -19.32 -2.75 -32.72
N GLY A 11 -20.46 -3.44 -32.78
CA GLY A 11 -21.26 -3.60 -34.03
C GLY A 11 -20.54 -4.44 -35.07
N VAL A 12 -19.61 -5.31 -34.66
CA VAL A 12 -18.93 -6.23 -35.57
C VAL A 12 -19.63 -7.58 -35.53
N ASP A 13 -20.10 -8.05 -36.64
CA ASP A 13 -20.74 -9.35 -36.82
C ASP A 13 -19.80 -10.30 -37.55
N LEU A 14 -19.48 -11.44 -36.89
CA LEU A 14 -18.67 -12.52 -37.46
C LEU A 14 -19.36 -13.86 -37.24
N GLU A 15 -19.17 -14.80 -38.18
CA GLU A 15 -19.58 -16.17 -37.98
C GLU A 15 -18.91 -16.79 -36.73
N TRP A 16 -19.62 -17.69 -36.06
CA TRP A 16 -19.10 -18.33 -34.84
C TRP A 16 -17.85 -19.14 -35.14
N GLY A 17 -17.83 -19.94 -36.16
CA GLY A 17 -16.77 -20.85 -36.54
C GLY A 17 -16.73 -22.14 -35.72
N ASP A 18 -15.67 -22.92 -35.92
CA ASP A 18 -15.41 -24.17 -35.21
C ASP A 18 -14.43 -23.88 -34.04
N PRO A 19 -14.62 -24.48 -32.85
CA PRO A 19 -13.64 -24.37 -31.74
C PRO A 19 -12.20 -24.71 -32.12
N ASP A 20 -12.00 -25.57 -33.11
CA ASP A 20 -10.71 -26.00 -33.62
C ASP A 20 -10.19 -25.14 -34.79
N ASP A 21 -10.86 -24.05 -35.14
CA ASP A 21 -10.38 -23.12 -36.17
C ASP A 21 -8.94 -22.66 -35.87
N PRO A 22 -8.06 -22.63 -36.89
CA PRO A 22 -6.72 -22.09 -36.68
C PRO A 22 -6.76 -20.62 -36.25
N PRO A 23 -5.78 -20.15 -35.44
CA PRO A 23 -5.71 -18.76 -35.04
C PRO A 23 -5.82 -17.80 -36.24
N GLY A 24 -6.81 -16.91 -36.20
CA GLY A 24 -7.16 -16.06 -37.36
C GLY A 24 -8.09 -14.91 -37.01
N ASP A 25 -8.76 -14.32 -38.02
CA ASP A 25 -9.66 -13.18 -37.89
C ASP A 25 -11.01 -13.36 -38.62
N ARG A 26 -11.27 -14.55 -39.14
CA ARG A 26 -12.44 -14.81 -39.97
C ARG A 26 -13.67 -15.25 -39.20
N THR A 27 -13.47 -15.86 -38.02
CA THR A 27 -14.56 -16.36 -37.17
C THR A 27 -14.30 -15.95 -35.72
N ILE A 28 -15.33 -15.98 -34.86
CA ILE A 28 -15.23 -15.72 -33.44
C ILE A 28 -14.27 -16.72 -32.80
N CYS A 29 -14.35 -18.01 -33.13
CA CYS A 29 -13.46 -19.05 -32.63
C CYS A 29 -12.00 -18.83 -33.06
N ALA A 30 -11.75 -18.52 -34.34
CA ALA A 30 -10.40 -18.23 -34.86
C ALA A 30 -9.76 -17.02 -34.13
N LEU A 31 -10.55 -15.96 -33.89
CA LEU A 31 -10.13 -14.79 -33.12
C LEU A 31 -9.80 -15.15 -31.66
N GLY A 32 -10.64 -15.97 -31.02
CA GLY A 32 -10.40 -16.52 -29.69
C GLY A 32 -9.08 -17.28 -29.60
N ASN A 33 -8.87 -18.21 -30.54
CA ASN A 33 -7.65 -19.04 -30.61
C ASN A 33 -6.40 -18.18 -30.91
N ARG A 34 -6.52 -17.11 -31.72
CA ARG A 34 -5.42 -16.15 -31.93
C ARG A 34 -5.08 -15.37 -30.66
N LYS A 35 -6.10 -14.90 -29.92
CA LYS A 35 -5.92 -14.23 -28.63
C LYS A 35 -5.24 -15.16 -27.62
N ASP A 36 -5.69 -16.41 -27.52
CA ASP A 36 -5.11 -17.39 -26.56
C ASP A 36 -3.66 -17.75 -26.91
N ALA A 37 -3.34 -17.89 -28.21
CA ALA A 37 -1.96 -18.12 -28.65
C ALA A 37 -1.06 -16.89 -28.35
N ALA A 38 -1.54 -15.67 -28.58
CA ALA A 38 -0.82 -14.45 -28.27
C ALA A 38 -0.60 -14.28 -26.76
N PHE A 39 -1.62 -14.62 -25.95
CA PHE A 39 -1.56 -14.59 -24.50
C PHE A 39 -0.53 -15.60 -23.96
N ALA A 40 -0.55 -16.84 -24.44
CA ALA A 40 0.44 -17.84 -24.08
C ALA A 40 1.87 -17.42 -24.43
N ALA A 41 2.07 -16.86 -25.63
CA ALA A 41 3.37 -16.34 -26.06
C ALA A 41 3.83 -15.15 -25.19
N ALA A 42 2.94 -14.30 -24.73
CA ALA A 42 3.25 -13.21 -23.82
C ALA A 42 3.69 -13.72 -22.43
N ILE A 43 2.97 -14.70 -21.87
CA ILE A 43 3.34 -15.35 -20.61
C ILE A 43 4.71 -16.00 -20.70
N HIS A 44 5.00 -16.74 -21.77
CA HIS A 44 6.32 -17.37 -21.95
C HIS A 44 7.45 -16.36 -22.08
N ARG A 45 7.18 -15.18 -22.62
CA ARG A 45 8.18 -14.13 -22.85
C ARG A 45 8.42 -13.26 -21.65
N HIS A 46 7.37 -12.92 -20.91
CA HIS A 46 7.37 -11.89 -19.85
C HIS A 46 7.09 -12.44 -18.45
N GLY A 47 6.76 -13.74 -18.34
CA GLY A 47 6.32 -14.30 -17.05
C GLY A 47 4.96 -13.78 -16.61
N VAL A 48 4.62 -14.09 -15.36
CA VAL A 48 3.43 -13.59 -14.66
C VAL A 48 3.85 -13.18 -13.25
N LEU A 49 3.59 -11.93 -12.89
CA LEU A 49 3.83 -11.44 -11.54
C LEU A 49 2.54 -11.63 -10.71
N PRO A 50 2.57 -12.42 -9.64
CA PRO A 50 1.43 -12.56 -8.75
C PRO A 50 1.29 -11.32 -7.85
N TYR A 51 0.09 -11.08 -7.34
CA TYR A 51 -0.11 -10.12 -6.26
C TYR A 51 0.46 -10.70 -4.96
N LEU A 52 1.62 -10.23 -4.54
CA LEU A 52 2.34 -10.79 -3.38
C LEU A 52 1.54 -10.71 -2.09
N THR A 53 0.79 -9.62 -1.88
CA THR A 53 -0.11 -9.45 -0.73
C THR A 53 -1.17 -10.55 -0.70
N THR A 54 -1.72 -10.90 -1.86
CA THR A 54 -2.67 -12.00 -1.99
C THR A 54 -2.00 -13.36 -1.73
N CYS A 55 -0.78 -13.58 -2.23
CA CYS A 55 -0.04 -14.81 -1.96
C CYS A 55 0.23 -14.98 -0.47
N ARG A 56 0.75 -13.95 0.20
CA ARG A 56 0.99 -13.95 1.66
C ARG A 56 -0.29 -14.23 2.45
N PHE A 57 -1.38 -13.54 2.11
CA PHE A 57 -2.66 -13.79 2.75
C PHE A 57 -3.12 -15.26 2.59
N ILE A 58 -2.96 -15.85 1.39
CA ILE A 58 -3.30 -17.26 1.15
C ILE A 58 -2.39 -18.18 1.99
N GLU A 59 -1.09 -17.90 2.09
CA GLU A 59 -0.15 -18.64 2.93
C GLU A 59 -0.54 -18.59 4.41
N GLU A 60 -0.90 -17.39 4.92
CA GLU A 60 -1.35 -17.19 6.30
C GLU A 60 -2.61 -18.00 6.63
N ILE A 61 -3.65 -17.94 5.78
CA ILE A 61 -4.88 -18.71 6.03
C ILE A 61 -4.65 -20.21 5.90
N ARG A 62 -3.75 -20.66 5.01
CA ARG A 62 -3.35 -22.07 4.88
C ARG A 62 -2.60 -22.56 6.11
N ALA A 63 -1.70 -21.75 6.67
CA ALA A 63 -1.03 -22.03 7.94
C ALA A 63 -2.02 -22.16 9.11
N ALA A 64 -3.15 -21.45 9.03
CA ALA A 64 -4.28 -21.58 9.96
C ALA A 64 -5.21 -22.77 9.64
N GLY A 65 -4.86 -23.63 8.68
CA GLY A 65 -5.60 -24.84 8.31
C GLY A 65 -6.77 -24.63 7.35
N VAL A 66 -6.86 -23.48 6.69
CA VAL A 66 -7.89 -23.22 5.67
C VAL A 66 -7.48 -23.84 4.35
N ARG A 67 -8.36 -24.61 3.72
CA ARG A 67 -8.17 -25.18 2.39
C ARG A 67 -8.49 -24.14 1.32
N THR A 68 -7.74 -24.14 0.23
CA THR A 68 -7.83 -23.12 -0.82
C THR A 68 -8.09 -23.70 -2.19
N ALA A 69 -8.93 -23.01 -2.97
CA ALA A 69 -9.22 -23.32 -4.36
C ALA A 69 -9.07 -22.07 -5.23
N VAL A 70 -8.66 -22.25 -6.47
CA VAL A 70 -8.69 -21.22 -7.50
C VAL A 70 -9.73 -21.57 -8.55
N VAL A 71 -10.53 -20.57 -8.94
CA VAL A 71 -11.58 -20.70 -9.96
C VAL A 71 -11.38 -19.65 -11.04
N SER A 72 -11.27 -20.06 -12.28
CA SER A 72 -11.06 -19.17 -13.42
C SER A 72 -11.88 -19.62 -14.61
N ALA A 73 -12.47 -18.70 -15.35
CA ALA A 73 -13.11 -18.99 -16.64
C ALA A 73 -12.08 -19.21 -17.77
N SER A 74 -10.81 -18.95 -17.53
CA SER A 74 -9.75 -19.10 -18.53
C SER A 74 -9.29 -20.54 -18.65
N ARG A 75 -9.17 -21.04 -19.89
CA ARG A 75 -8.54 -22.33 -20.18
C ARG A 75 -7.03 -22.34 -19.93
N ASN A 76 -6.43 -21.16 -19.73
CA ASN A 76 -5.00 -20.94 -19.49
C ASN A 76 -4.65 -20.84 -17.98
N CYS A 77 -5.60 -21.12 -17.08
CA CYS A 77 -5.41 -20.93 -15.65
C CYS A 77 -4.17 -21.67 -15.13
N GLN A 78 -4.00 -22.95 -15.48
CA GLN A 78 -2.86 -23.75 -15.07
C GLN A 78 -1.53 -23.09 -15.47
N MET A 79 -1.39 -22.73 -16.74
CA MET A 79 -0.17 -22.10 -17.29
C MET A 79 0.14 -20.79 -16.55
N VAL A 80 -0.87 -19.99 -16.23
CA VAL A 80 -0.72 -18.72 -15.49
C VAL A 80 -0.19 -18.99 -14.09
N LEU A 81 -0.77 -19.95 -13.35
CA LEU A 81 -0.34 -20.30 -12.01
C LEU A 81 1.09 -20.88 -11.96
N GLU A 82 1.44 -21.72 -12.93
CA GLU A 82 2.79 -22.27 -13.08
C GLU A 82 3.81 -21.17 -13.40
N ALA A 83 3.50 -20.29 -14.34
CA ALA A 83 4.37 -19.16 -14.70
C ALA A 83 4.54 -18.15 -13.56
N ALA A 84 3.53 -17.99 -12.70
CA ALA A 84 3.57 -17.16 -11.51
C ALA A 84 4.24 -17.86 -10.30
N GLY A 85 4.51 -19.17 -10.37
CA GLY A 85 5.08 -19.96 -9.27
C GLY A 85 4.17 -20.09 -8.06
N VAL A 86 2.83 -20.06 -8.25
CA VAL A 86 1.83 -20.06 -7.16
C VAL A 86 0.86 -21.25 -7.20
N SER A 87 1.13 -22.25 -8.02
CA SER A 87 0.27 -23.43 -8.15
C SER A 87 0.04 -24.16 -6.83
N ASP A 88 1.07 -24.24 -5.98
CA ASP A 88 1.05 -24.96 -4.71
C ASP A 88 0.21 -24.25 -3.63
N LEU A 89 -0.21 -23.02 -3.88
CA LEU A 89 -1.12 -22.29 -2.97
C LEU A 89 -2.55 -22.85 -3.01
N PHE A 90 -2.90 -23.69 -3.98
CA PHE A 90 -4.26 -24.17 -4.18
C PHE A 90 -4.34 -25.69 -4.23
N GLU A 91 -5.23 -26.26 -3.41
CA GLU A 91 -5.52 -27.71 -3.40
C GLU A 91 -6.46 -28.12 -4.54
N VAL A 92 -7.31 -27.18 -4.97
CA VAL A 92 -8.30 -27.39 -6.03
C VAL A 92 -8.16 -26.27 -7.06
N ARG A 93 -8.17 -26.65 -8.33
CA ARG A 93 -8.31 -25.75 -9.46
C ARG A 93 -9.54 -26.12 -10.24
N ILE A 94 -10.34 -25.12 -10.64
CA ILE A 94 -11.40 -25.24 -11.63
C ILE A 94 -11.15 -24.18 -12.69
N ASP A 95 -10.99 -24.60 -13.93
CA ASP A 95 -10.70 -23.71 -15.03
C ASP A 95 -11.73 -23.82 -16.19
N GLY A 96 -11.50 -23.09 -17.28
CA GLY A 96 -12.41 -23.10 -18.41
C GLY A 96 -12.59 -24.46 -19.09
N ARG A 97 -11.65 -25.40 -18.93
CA ARG A 97 -11.78 -26.77 -19.46
C ARG A 97 -12.72 -27.59 -18.57
N ASP A 98 -12.58 -27.44 -17.24
CA ASP A 98 -13.51 -28.09 -16.29
C ASP A 98 -14.95 -27.61 -16.51
N LEU A 99 -15.15 -26.31 -16.83
CA LEU A 99 -16.48 -25.77 -17.12
C LEU A 99 -17.11 -26.50 -18.32
N ASP A 100 -16.34 -26.65 -19.38
CA ASP A 100 -16.78 -27.32 -20.62
C ASP A 100 -17.07 -28.81 -20.37
N GLU A 101 -16.16 -29.52 -19.68
CA GLU A 101 -16.27 -30.95 -19.43
C GLU A 101 -17.44 -31.30 -18.50
N LEU A 102 -17.71 -30.48 -17.49
CA LEU A 102 -18.77 -30.68 -16.51
C LEU A 102 -20.10 -30.05 -16.90
N GLY A 103 -20.13 -29.28 -18.01
CA GLY A 103 -21.33 -28.57 -18.45
C GLY A 103 -21.79 -27.49 -17.46
N LEU A 104 -20.85 -26.88 -16.74
CA LEU A 104 -21.18 -25.88 -15.74
C LEU A 104 -21.45 -24.53 -16.39
N ALA A 105 -22.49 -23.84 -15.92
CA ALA A 105 -22.77 -22.48 -16.34
C ALA A 105 -21.69 -21.52 -15.79
N GLY A 106 -21.33 -20.50 -16.60
CA GLY A 106 -20.39 -19.46 -16.20
C GLY A 106 -21.03 -18.40 -15.30
N LYS A 107 -20.17 -17.59 -14.63
CA LYS A 107 -20.59 -16.44 -13.80
C LYS A 107 -21.60 -15.55 -14.54
N PRO A 108 -22.71 -15.11 -13.96
CA PRO A 108 -23.02 -15.08 -12.52
C PRO A 108 -23.68 -16.32 -11.93
N ASP A 109 -23.73 -17.45 -12.64
CA ASP A 109 -24.22 -18.71 -12.07
C ASP A 109 -23.21 -19.21 -11.02
N PRO A 110 -23.66 -19.68 -9.81
CA PRO A 110 -22.78 -20.13 -8.77
C PRO A 110 -22.16 -21.52 -8.97
N ALA A 111 -22.58 -22.27 -9.97
CA ALA A 111 -22.23 -23.68 -10.13
C ALA A 111 -20.74 -23.97 -10.06
N VAL A 112 -19.91 -23.16 -10.70
CA VAL A 112 -18.45 -23.33 -10.69
C VAL A 112 -17.84 -23.17 -9.31
N PHE A 113 -18.33 -22.25 -8.51
CA PHE A 113 -17.83 -22.02 -7.14
C PHE A 113 -18.36 -23.09 -6.16
N VAL A 114 -19.59 -23.53 -6.36
CA VAL A 114 -20.18 -24.63 -5.56
C VAL A 114 -19.41 -25.93 -5.82
N GLU A 115 -19.03 -26.21 -7.07
CA GLU A 115 -18.19 -27.36 -7.43
C GLU A 115 -16.79 -27.26 -6.78
N ALA A 116 -16.18 -26.08 -6.78
CA ALA A 116 -14.90 -25.84 -6.10
C ALA A 116 -14.99 -26.15 -4.60
N ALA A 117 -16.04 -25.68 -3.92
CA ALA A 117 -16.29 -25.95 -2.52
C ALA A 117 -16.51 -27.46 -2.27
N ALA A 118 -17.26 -28.13 -3.16
CA ALA A 118 -17.48 -29.57 -3.09
C ALA A 118 -16.18 -30.36 -3.21
N ARG A 119 -15.31 -30.00 -4.16
CA ARG A 119 -13.96 -30.63 -4.30
C ARG A 119 -13.08 -30.38 -3.09
N LEU A 120 -13.23 -29.24 -2.41
CA LEU A 120 -12.58 -28.98 -1.11
C LEU A 120 -13.24 -29.76 0.04
N GLY A 121 -14.33 -30.49 -0.20
CA GLY A 121 -15.05 -31.27 0.83
C GLY A 121 -15.86 -30.41 1.79
N VAL A 122 -16.30 -29.21 1.38
CA VAL A 122 -17.12 -28.30 2.20
C VAL A 122 -18.32 -27.80 1.40
N GLY A 123 -19.39 -27.44 2.10
CA GLY A 123 -20.51 -26.73 1.48
C GLY A 123 -20.25 -25.22 1.42
N PRO A 124 -20.94 -24.48 0.51
CA PRO A 124 -20.80 -23.03 0.39
C PRO A 124 -20.99 -22.27 1.71
N SER A 125 -21.91 -22.71 2.57
CA SER A 125 -22.15 -22.11 3.89
C SER A 125 -20.97 -22.22 4.88
N ARG A 126 -19.92 -22.95 4.52
CA ARG A 126 -18.66 -23.08 5.27
C ARG A 126 -17.45 -22.61 4.46
N ALA A 127 -17.66 -22.00 3.31
CA ALA A 127 -16.62 -21.49 2.44
C ALA A 127 -16.76 -19.96 2.29
N ALA A 128 -15.64 -19.30 2.17
CA ALA A 128 -15.58 -17.89 1.73
C ALA A 128 -15.24 -17.83 0.25
N LEU A 129 -15.82 -16.86 -0.45
CA LEU A 129 -15.51 -16.57 -1.84
C LEU A 129 -14.86 -15.19 -1.91
N VAL A 130 -13.75 -15.08 -2.62
CA VAL A 130 -13.00 -13.82 -2.85
C VAL A 130 -12.92 -13.58 -4.35
N GLU A 131 -13.40 -12.43 -4.83
CA GLU A 131 -13.59 -12.13 -6.25
C GLU A 131 -13.44 -10.64 -6.55
N ASP A 132 -12.95 -10.32 -7.73
CA ASP A 132 -12.77 -8.94 -8.20
C ASP A 132 -13.80 -8.51 -9.26
N ALA A 133 -14.54 -9.46 -9.82
CA ALA A 133 -15.56 -9.19 -10.83
C ALA A 133 -16.97 -9.18 -10.24
N VAL A 134 -17.79 -8.20 -10.64
CA VAL A 134 -19.20 -8.09 -10.21
C VAL A 134 -19.99 -9.38 -10.45
N SER A 135 -19.79 -10.03 -11.61
CA SER A 135 -20.46 -11.30 -11.93
C SER A 135 -20.05 -12.44 -10.99
N GLY A 136 -18.81 -12.46 -10.53
CA GLY A 136 -18.33 -13.46 -9.58
C GLY A 136 -18.82 -13.21 -8.17
N VAL A 137 -18.85 -11.97 -7.70
CA VAL A 137 -19.43 -11.59 -6.41
C VAL A 137 -20.92 -11.97 -6.36
N ARG A 138 -21.68 -11.69 -7.43
CA ARG A 138 -23.08 -12.11 -7.57
C ARG A 138 -23.25 -13.62 -7.51
N ALA A 139 -22.37 -14.37 -8.19
CA ALA A 139 -22.37 -15.82 -8.15
C ALA A 139 -22.14 -16.34 -6.72
N GLY A 140 -21.20 -15.73 -5.97
CA GLY A 140 -20.97 -16.04 -4.57
C GLY A 140 -22.19 -15.82 -3.69
N ARG A 141 -22.85 -14.69 -3.85
CA ARG A 141 -24.09 -14.38 -3.14
C ARG A 141 -25.20 -15.41 -3.48
N ALA A 142 -25.39 -15.68 -4.76
CA ALA A 142 -26.39 -16.64 -5.23
C ALA A 142 -26.10 -18.09 -4.77
N GLY A 143 -24.81 -18.46 -4.63
CA GLY A 143 -24.36 -19.76 -4.17
C GLY A 143 -24.44 -20.00 -2.67
N GLY A 144 -24.80 -18.98 -1.86
CA GLY A 144 -24.94 -19.09 -0.42
C GLY A 144 -23.61 -19.29 0.32
N PHE A 145 -22.53 -18.66 -0.15
CA PHE A 145 -21.24 -18.68 0.53
C PHE A 145 -21.30 -17.96 1.88
N ALA A 146 -20.59 -18.49 2.88
CA ALA A 146 -20.60 -17.96 4.24
C ALA A 146 -20.08 -16.51 4.33
N THR A 147 -19.15 -16.15 3.46
CA THR A 147 -18.62 -14.80 3.30
C THR A 147 -18.29 -14.58 1.83
N VAL A 148 -18.78 -13.48 1.27
CA VAL A 148 -18.45 -13.02 -0.09
C VAL A 148 -17.64 -11.75 0.01
N VAL A 149 -16.38 -11.81 -0.43
CA VAL A 149 -15.45 -10.69 -0.43
C VAL A 149 -15.28 -10.16 -1.85
N GLY A 150 -15.48 -8.86 -2.01
CA GLY A 150 -15.13 -8.13 -3.22
C GLY A 150 -13.71 -7.56 -3.11
N LEU A 151 -12.81 -7.90 -4.05
CA LEU A 151 -11.50 -7.26 -4.18
C LEU A 151 -11.60 -6.09 -5.15
N ASP A 152 -11.69 -4.87 -4.64
CA ASP A 152 -11.85 -3.66 -5.45
C ASP A 152 -10.51 -3.14 -5.97
N ARG A 153 -9.93 -3.83 -6.93
CA ARG A 153 -8.70 -3.40 -7.61
C ARG A 153 -8.93 -2.26 -8.60
N ALA A 154 -10.17 -2.11 -9.07
CA ALA A 154 -10.58 -1.06 -10.02
C ALA A 154 -10.95 0.27 -9.33
N ARG A 155 -10.98 0.30 -8.00
CA ARG A 155 -11.42 1.45 -7.16
C ARG A 155 -12.86 1.91 -7.46
N ARG A 156 -13.76 0.94 -7.56
CA ARG A 156 -15.20 1.12 -7.78
C ARG A 156 -15.99 0.26 -6.78
N PRO A 157 -15.83 0.51 -5.47
CA PRO A 157 -16.43 -0.32 -4.44
C PRO A 157 -17.96 -0.39 -4.56
N GLU A 158 -18.60 0.64 -5.10
CA GLU A 158 -20.04 0.70 -5.34
C GLU A 158 -20.55 -0.36 -6.31
N GLU A 159 -19.71 -0.86 -7.21
CA GLU A 159 -20.08 -1.93 -8.15
C GLU A 159 -20.12 -3.31 -7.47
N LEU A 160 -19.29 -3.53 -6.44
CA LEU A 160 -19.16 -4.80 -5.72
C LEU A 160 -20.01 -4.87 -4.47
N SER A 161 -20.21 -3.73 -3.78
CA SER A 161 -20.88 -3.62 -2.49
C SER A 161 -22.30 -4.20 -2.42
N PRO A 162 -23.14 -4.15 -3.47
CA PRO A 162 -24.50 -4.68 -3.38
C PRO A 162 -24.57 -6.18 -3.08
N ASP A 163 -23.57 -6.97 -3.49
CA ASP A 163 -23.58 -8.43 -3.41
C ASP A 163 -22.44 -8.99 -2.54
N ALA A 164 -21.49 -8.16 -2.09
CA ALA A 164 -20.40 -8.55 -1.19
C ALA A 164 -20.74 -8.30 0.29
N ASP A 165 -20.24 -9.15 1.20
CA ASP A 165 -20.29 -8.91 2.65
C ASP A 165 -19.19 -7.97 3.10
N VAL A 166 -18.05 -8.02 2.41
CA VAL A 166 -16.86 -7.21 2.66
C VAL A 166 -16.28 -6.78 1.33
N VAL A 167 -15.94 -5.50 1.20
CA VAL A 167 -15.20 -4.98 0.04
C VAL A 167 -13.89 -4.39 0.53
N VAL A 168 -12.78 -4.85 -0.02
CA VAL A 168 -11.43 -4.39 0.29
C VAL A 168 -10.64 -4.12 -0.98
N PRO A 169 -9.75 -3.14 -0.99
CA PRO A 169 -8.91 -2.86 -2.16
C PRO A 169 -7.83 -3.93 -2.39
N ASP A 170 -7.39 -4.64 -1.33
CA ASP A 170 -6.39 -5.70 -1.41
C ASP A 170 -6.64 -6.82 -0.41
N ALA A 171 -6.10 -8.02 -0.68
CA ALA A 171 -6.21 -9.16 0.23
C ALA A 171 -5.46 -8.94 1.56
N ALA A 172 -4.45 -8.08 1.59
CA ALA A 172 -3.78 -7.67 2.84
C ALA A 172 -4.71 -6.92 3.81
N ASP A 173 -5.86 -6.42 3.33
CA ASP A 173 -6.88 -5.81 4.18
C ASP A 173 -7.88 -6.83 4.76
N LEU A 174 -7.61 -8.12 4.59
CA LEU A 174 -8.42 -9.21 5.15
C LEU A 174 -7.71 -9.86 6.32
N GLU A 175 -8.49 -10.34 7.27
CA GLU A 175 -8.05 -11.19 8.38
C GLU A 175 -9.01 -12.39 8.56
N LEU A 176 -8.47 -13.48 9.08
CA LEU A 176 -9.27 -14.65 9.45
C LEU A 176 -9.54 -14.61 10.96
N VAL A 177 -10.79 -14.31 11.34
CA VAL A 177 -11.22 -14.27 12.75
C VAL A 177 -12.36 -15.24 12.96
N ASP A 178 -12.22 -16.14 13.91
CA ASP A 178 -13.24 -17.17 14.24
C ASP A 178 -13.71 -17.97 13.02
N GLY A 179 -12.79 -18.26 12.09
CA GLY A 179 -13.07 -19.00 10.86
C GLY A 179 -13.84 -18.23 9.79
N ARG A 180 -13.90 -16.90 9.90
CA ARG A 180 -14.53 -16.01 8.91
C ARG A 180 -13.55 -14.97 8.42
N LEU A 181 -13.64 -14.63 7.14
CA LEU A 181 -12.91 -13.50 6.59
C LEU A 181 -13.65 -12.21 6.96
N ARG A 182 -12.91 -11.26 7.50
CA ARG A 182 -13.36 -9.90 7.82
C ARG A 182 -12.39 -8.90 7.24
N ARG A 183 -12.80 -7.66 7.16
CA ARG A 183 -11.85 -6.57 6.93
C ARG A 183 -10.94 -6.46 8.16
N ALA A 184 -9.64 -6.49 7.91
CA ALA A 184 -8.65 -6.32 8.97
C ALA A 184 -8.80 -4.94 9.62
N GLU A 185 -9.00 -4.91 10.93
CA GLU A 185 -8.88 -3.71 11.71
C GLU A 185 -7.39 -3.54 12.05
N HIS A 186 -6.64 -2.82 11.18
CA HIS A 186 -5.22 -2.46 11.38
C HIS A 186 -4.37 -3.58 11.99
N VAL A 187 -3.97 -4.55 11.17
CA VAL A 187 -3.06 -5.62 11.63
C VAL A 187 -1.76 -4.95 12.09
N ARG A 188 -1.55 -4.94 13.40
CA ARG A 188 -0.33 -4.48 14.04
C ARG A 188 0.41 -5.68 14.61
N VAL A 189 1.65 -5.85 14.20
CA VAL A 189 2.55 -6.90 14.69
C VAL A 189 3.57 -6.27 15.63
N ARG A 190 3.91 -6.92 16.74
CA ARG A 190 4.99 -6.43 17.62
C ARG A 190 6.28 -6.38 16.84
N LEU A 191 7.08 -5.32 17.05
CA LEU A 191 8.37 -5.19 16.37
C LEU A 191 9.27 -6.40 16.61
N SER A 192 9.25 -6.97 17.84
CA SER A 192 9.99 -8.18 18.18
C SER A 192 9.64 -9.39 17.32
N ASP A 193 8.40 -9.46 16.82
CA ASP A 193 7.87 -10.60 16.06
C ASP A 193 8.01 -10.41 14.54
N LEU A 194 8.41 -9.20 14.11
CA LEU A 194 8.68 -8.92 12.70
C LEU A 194 10.01 -9.53 12.26
N PRO A 195 10.08 -10.12 11.05
CA PRO A 195 11.34 -10.57 10.48
C PRO A 195 12.28 -9.38 10.24
N ARG A 196 13.58 -9.62 10.27
CA ARG A 196 14.56 -8.60 9.88
C ARG A 196 14.56 -8.43 8.36
N ALA A 197 14.47 -7.20 7.89
CA ALA A 197 14.43 -6.90 6.45
C ALA A 197 15.70 -7.36 5.70
N LEU A 198 16.84 -7.38 6.38
CA LEU A 198 18.10 -7.88 5.81
C LEU A 198 18.17 -9.42 5.69
N ASP A 199 17.36 -10.13 6.47
CA ASP A 199 17.29 -11.60 6.41
C ASP A 199 16.22 -12.07 5.41
N ASP A 200 15.47 -11.15 4.80
CA ASP A 200 14.40 -11.48 3.84
C ASP A 200 14.98 -12.10 2.56
N THR A 201 14.71 -13.37 2.38
CA THR A 201 15.13 -14.16 1.21
C THR A 201 14.22 -13.95 0.00
N ASP A 202 13.04 -13.35 0.18
CA ASP A 202 12.07 -13.09 -0.88
C ASP A 202 12.28 -11.73 -1.55
N LEU A 203 13.09 -10.84 -0.96
CA LEU A 203 13.38 -9.54 -1.53
C LEU A 203 13.83 -9.59 -3.01
N PRO A 204 14.75 -10.50 -3.43
CA PRO A 204 15.10 -10.64 -4.84
C PRO A 204 13.92 -10.97 -5.74
N ARG A 205 13.01 -11.86 -5.29
CA ARG A 205 11.79 -12.22 -6.03
C ARG A 205 10.78 -11.07 -6.07
N MET A 206 10.73 -10.27 -5.00
CA MET A 206 9.84 -9.10 -4.92
C MET A 206 10.26 -7.98 -5.88
N VAL A 207 11.55 -7.86 -6.12
CA VAL A 207 12.16 -6.80 -6.95
C VAL A 207 12.30 -7.23 -8.41
N ALA A 208 12.42 -8.56 -8.68
CA ALA A 208 12.65 -9.08 -10.02
C ALA A 208 11.54 -8.68 -11.00
N ASP A 209 11.94 -8.22 -12.17
CA ASP A 209 11.12 -7.96 -13.35
C ASP A 209 10.00 -6.91 -13.17
N ARG A 210 10.08 -6.03 -12.17
CA ARG A 210 9.10 -4.96 -11.99
C ARG A 210 9.72 -3.65 -11.54
N PRO A 211 9.08 -2.51 -11.84
CA PRO A 211 9.51 -1.21 -11.35
C PRO A 211 9.50 -1.18 -9.81
N VAL A 212 10.43 -0.42 -9.24
CA VAL A 212 10.54 -0.20 -7.78
C VAL A 212 10.43 1.28 -7.48
N ALA A 213 9.77 1.63 -6.39
CA ALA A 213 9.77 2.97 -5.83
C ALA A 213 10.03 2.87 -4.32
N VAL A 214 10.96 3.65 -3.81
CA VAL A 214 11.38 3.62 -2.41
C VAL A 214 11.10 4.98 -1.76
N PHE A 215 10.32 4.97 -0.68
CA PHE A 215 10.03 6.15 0.10
C PHE A 215 10.46 5.94 1.55
N LEU A 216 11.02 6.97 2.17
CA LEU A 216 11.58 6.88 3.51
C LEU A 216 11.18 8.09 4.35
N ASP A 217 11.07 7.89 5.65
CA ASP A 217 11.21 8.99 6.60
C ASP A 217 12.67 9.40 6.75
N TYR A 218 12.93 10.52 7.41
CA TYR A 218 14.27 11.07 7.60
C TYR A 218 14.81 10.81 9.01
N ASP A 219 14.15 11.38 10.03
CA ASP A 219 14.61 11.32 11.43
C ASP A 219 14.31 9.96 12.05
N GLY A 220 15.30 9.30 12.62
CA GLY A 220 15.17 7.94 13.16
C GLY A 220 15.27 6.84 12.10
N THR A 221 15.11 7.19 10.83
CA THR A 221 15.12 6.27 9.69
C THR A 221 16.41 6.36 8.87
N LEU A 222 16.72 7.52 8.32
CA LEU A 222 17.97 7.78 7.57
C LEU A 222 19.08 8.32 8.47
N THR A 223 18.70 8.96 9.56
CA THR A 223 19.61 9.52 10.56
C THR A 223 19.20 9.07 11.95
N PRO A 224 20.14 8.90 12.90
CA PRO A 224 19.77 8.70 14.29
C PRO A 224 18.95 9.88 14.83
N ILE A 225 18.07 9.60 15.79
CA ILE A 225 17.39 10.67 16.54
C ILE A 225 18.43 11.43 17.36
N VAL A 226 18.50 12.75 17.20
CA VAL A 226 19.44 13.66 17.88
C VAL A 226 18.70 14.68 18.74
N ASP A 227 19.38 15.24 19.73
CA ASP A 227 18.77 16.22 20.65
C ASP A 227 18.42 17.55 19.95
N ARG A 228 19.19 17.93 18.97
CA ARG A 228 18.98 19.16 18.19
C ARG A 228 18.69 18.82 16.75
N PRO A 229 17.54 19.19 16.21
CA PRO A 229 17.15 18.87 14.83
C PRO A 229 18.19 19.22 13.77
N GLN A 230 18.92 20.34 13.95
CA GLN A 230 19.97 20.79 13.02
C GLN A 230 21.22 19.90 13.01
N ASP A 231 21.41 19.04 14.02
CA ASP A 231 22.56 18.14 14.12
C ASP A 231 22.31 16.78 13.42
N ALA A 232 21.08 16.56 12.91
CA ALA A 232 20.72 15.36 12.16
C ALA A 232 21.33 15.42 10.76
N SER A 233 22.50 14.88 10.58
CA SER A 233 23.18 14.81 9.28
C SER A 233 23.09 13.41 8.70
N LEU A 234 22.86 13.34 7.37
CA LEU A 234 22.87 12.09 6.63
C LEU A 234 24.29 11.49 6.64
N ALA A 235 24.41 10.24 7.08
CA ALA A 235 25.69 9.56 7.06
C ALA A 235 26.17 9.35 5.62
N PRO A 236 27.49 9.45 5.32
CA PRO A 236 27.99 9.33 3.95
C PRO A 236 27.58 8.03 3.24
N ASP A 237 27.53 6.92 3.95
CA ASP A 237 27.12 5.62 3.41
C ASP A 237 25.63 5.54 3.07
N ALA A 238 24.77 6.24 3.82
CA ALA A 238 23.36 6.38 3.52
C ALA A 238 23.13 7.34 2.33
N ALA A 239 23.88 8.45 2.27
CA ALA A 239 23.85 9.36 1.13
C ALA A 239 24.25 8.67 -0.18
N ASP A 240 25.35 7.89 -0.15
CA ASP A 240 25.81 7.12 -1.30
C ASP A 240 24.79 6.07 -1.74
N ALA A 241 24.15 5.37 -0.78
CA ALA A 241 23.12 4.39 -1.07
C ALA A 241 21.88 5.02 -1.72
N LEU A 242 21.39 6.15 -1.18
CA LEU A 242 20.26 6.90 -1.75
C LEU A 242 20.58 7.42 -3.15
N ALA A 243 21.73 8.07 -3.34
CA ALA A 243 22.15 8.60 -4.63
C ALA A 243 22.30 7.49 -5.68
N ALA A 244 22.81 6.33 -5.29
CA ALA A 244 22.93 5.18 -6.19
C ALA A 244 21.56 4.59 -6.55
N LEU A 245 20.63 4.55 -5.60
CA LEU A 245 19.28 4.03 -5.79
C LEU A 245 18.44 4.96 -6.68
N ALA A 246 18.53 6.28 -6.48
CA ALA A 246 17.82 7.29 -7.28
C ALA A 246 18.15 7.28 -8.78
N ARG A 247 19.29 6.67 -9.17
CA ARG A 247 19.66 6.49 -10.58
C ARG A 247 18.92 5.35 -11.28
N VAL A 248 18.33 4.43 -10.53
CA VAL A 248 17.72 3.19 -11.05
C VAL A 248 16.24 3.05 -10.74
N CYS A 249 15.72 3.79 -9.76
CA CYS A 249 14.30 3.78 -9.42
C CYS A 249 13.83 5.12 -8.82
N THR A 250 12.54 5.28 -8.65
CA THR A 250 11.94 6.43 -7.95
C THR A 250 12.30 6.37 -6.47
N VAL A 251 12.90 7.45 -5.94
CA VAL A 251 13.20 7.58 -4.51
C VAL A 251 12.60 8.87 -3.98
N GLY A 252 11.99 8.82 -2.78
CA GLY A 252 11.44 9.99 -2.12
C GLY A 252 11.61 9.95 -0.60
N ILE A 253 11.67 11.13 0.01
CA ILE A 253 11.75 11.31 1.47
C ILE A 253 10.48 12.03 1.92
N ILE A 254 9.79 11.52 2.96
CA ILE A 254 8.57 12.09 3.54
C ILE A 254 8.84 12.38 5.01
N SER A 255 9.08 13.63 5.36
CA SER A 255 9.48 14.05 6.70
C SER A 255 8.47 15.00 7.37
N GLY A 256 8.47 15.01 8.70
CA GLY A 256 7.78 16.03 9.51
C GLY A 256 8.50 17.39 9.56
N ARG A 257 9.72 17.48 9.04
CA ARG A 257 10.49 18.73 8.91
C ARG A 257 9.91 19.60 7.80
N ASP A 258 10.23 20.89 7.84
CA ASP A 258 9.93 21.76 6.71
C ASP A 258 10.72 21.34 5.47
N LEU A 259 10.15 21.53 4.29
CA LEU A 259 10.73 21.09 3.02
C LEU A 259 12.14 21.65 2.78
N ASP A 260 12.32 22.93 3.10
CA ASP A 260 13.61 23.60 2.88
C ASP A 260 14.71 23.04 3.81
N ASP A 261 14.34 22.61 5.04
CA ASP A 261 15.24 21.94 5.98
C ASP A 261 15.62 20.54 5.47
N VAL A 262 14.63 19.76 5.01
CA VAL A 262 14.89 18.43 4.43
C VAL A 262 15.80 18.55 3.22
N ALA A 263 15.54 19.50 2.33
CA ALA A 263 16.33 19.71 1.12
C ALA A 263 17.79 20.06 1.46
N ALA A 264 17.99 20.92 2.47
CA ALA A 264 19.34 21.32 2.90
C ALA A 264 20.10 20.18 3.61
N LEU A 265 19.40 19.31 4.36
CA LEU A 265 20.01 18.19 5.09
C LEU A 265 20.32 17.00 4.20
N VAL A 266 19.49 16.75 3.19
CA VAL A 266 19.67 15.65 2.24
C VAL A 266 20.71 16.00 1.18
N ASP A 267 20.66 17.20 0.61
CA ASP A 267 21.58 17.75 -0.39
C ASP A 267 21.95 16.76 -1.53
N LEU A 268 20.92 16.10 -2.06
CA LEU A 268 21.04 15.11 -3.15
C LEU A 268 20.03 15.44 -4.26
N ASP A 269 20.49 15.35 -5.52
CA ASP A 269 19.64 15.49 -6.70
C ASP A 269 18.83 14.20 -7.01
N GLY A 270 17.75 14.37 -7.76
CA GLY A 270 16.99 13.24 -8.30
C GLY A 270 15.98 12.61 -7.34
N LEU A 271 15.77 13.21 -6.18
CA LEU A 271 14.84 12.73 -5.16
C LEU A 271 13.54 13.54 -5.15
N TRP A 272 12.45 12.88 -4.82
CA TRP A 272 11.25 13.53 -4.34
C TRP A 272 11.44 13.87 -2.86
N LEU A 273 11.23 15.13 -2.49
CA LEU A 273 11.31 15.57 -1.09
C LEU A 273 9.95 16.09 -0.65
N ALA A 274 9.42 15.56 0.43
CA ALA A 274 8.15 15.98 1.01
C ALA A 274 8.38 16.40 2.46
N GLY A 275 8.19 17.69 2.72
CA GLY A 275 8.24 18.30 4.05
C GLY A 275 6.86 18.42 4.68
N SER A 276 6.83 18.69 5.99
CA SER A 276 5.60 18.87 6.78
C SER A 276 4.59 17.75 6.57
N HIS A 277 5.06 16.49 6.59
CA HIS A 277 4.27 15.28 6.32
C HIS A 277 3.60 15.25 4.95
N GLY A 278 4.21 15.90 3.94
CA GLY A 278 3.71 15.92 2.56
C GLY A 278 2.83 17.11 2.19
N PHE A 279 2.66 18.10 3.07
CA PHE A 279 1.97 19.35 2.71
C PHE A 279 2.76 20.21 1.69
N ASP A 280 4.07 20.04 1.66
CA ASP A 280 4.98 20.75 0.75
C ASP A 280 5.93 19.74 0.11
N VAL A 281 5.99 19.70 -1.21
CA VAL A 281 6.74 18.68 -1.96
C VAL A 281 7.60 19.33 -3.03
N MET A 282 8.82 18.85 -3.19
CA MET A 282 9.72 19.19 -4.28
C MET A 282 9.97 17.96 -5.15
N ALA A 283 9.73 18.11 -6.43
CA ALA A 283 10.03 17.09 -7.44
C ALA A 283 11.53 17.09 -7.81
N PRO A 284 12.04 16.00 -8.42
CA PRO A 284 13.46 15.91 -8.82
C PRO A 284 13.94 17.00 -9.78
N ASP A 285 13.04 17.62 -10.52
CA ASP A 285 13.31 18.74 -11.44
C ASP A 285 13.28 20.13 -10.75
N GLY A 286 13.07 20.15 -9.42
CA GLY A 286 12.92 21.38 -8.63
C GLY A 286 11.50 21.95 -8.62
N GLY A 287 10.55 21.33 -9.30
CA GLY A 287 9.13 21.72 -9.26
C GLY A 287 8.55 21.61 -7.85
N ARG A 288 7.96 22.68 -7.32
CA ARG A 288 7.37 22.70 -5.97
C ARG A 288 5.85 22.56 -6.05
N HIS A 289 5.31 21.66 -5.23
CA HIS A 289 3.89 21.38 -5.11
C HIS A 289 3.45 21.55 -3.67
N GLN A 290 2.36 22.27 -3.45
CA GLN A 290 1.78 22.46 -2.12
C GLN A 290 0.37 21.90 -2.08
N PHE A 291 0.07 21.18 -1.01
CA PHE A 291 -1.27 20.65 -0.82
C PHE A 291 -2.23 21.81 -0.50
N GLU A 292 -3.26 21.99 -1.32
CA GLU A 292 -4.14 23.16 -1.31
C GLU A 292 -4.77 23.43 0.06
N GLN A 293 -5.25 22.39 0.75
CA GLN A 293 -5.86 22.54 2.08
C GLN A 293 -4.83 22.95 3.15
N GLY A 294 -3.56 22.55 3.01
CA GLY A 294 -2.47 23.01 3.86
C GLY A 294 -2.20 24.50 3.65
N ALA A 295 -2.10 24.91 2.39
CA ALA A 295 -1.90 26.32 2.02
C ALA A 295 -3.04 27.21 2.50
N ALA A 296 -4.28 26.74 2.44
CA ALA A 296 -5.46 27.44 2.94
C ALA A 296 -5.45 27.67 4.45
N ALA A 297 -4.75 26.83 5.23
CA ALA A 297 -4.64 26.94 6.69
C ALA A 297 -3.52 27.91 7.15
N LEU A 298 -2.65 28.38 6.26
CA LEU A 298 -1.53 29.25 6.64
C LEU A 298 -1.98 30.52 7.41
N PRO A 299 -3.04 31.26 6.99
CA PRO A 299 -3.49 32.42 7.75
C PRO A 299 -3.95 32.10 9.17
N ALA A 300 -4.58 30.91 9.37
CA ALA A 300 -5.00 30.44 10.69
C ALA A 300 -3.79 30.08 11.57
N LEU A 301 -2.76 29.46 10.99
CA LEU A 301 -1.49 29.20 11.69
C LEU A 301 -0.78 30.51 12.08
N ASP A 302 -0.77 31.52 11.22
CA ASP A 302 -0.14 32.82 11.52
C ASP A 302 -0.87 33.51 12.69
N ALA A 303 -2.20 33.47 12.72
CA ALA A 303 -2.99 33.98 13.83
C ALA A 303 -2.76 33.19 15.13
N ALA A 304 -2.66 31.87 15.04
CA ALA A 304 -2.40 31.00 16.18
C ALA A 304 -1.00 31.22 16.77
N GLU A 305 0.02 31.48 15.95
CA GLU A 305 1.38 31.79 16.40
C GLU A 305 1.39 33.03 17.31
N LEU A 306 0.70 34.10 16.87
CA LEU A 306 0.57 35.31 17.68
C LEU A 306 -0.12 35.08 19.02
N ALA A 307 -1.16 34.24 19.03
CA ALA A 307 -1.86 33.88 20.26
C ALA A 307 -0.99 33.02 21.20
N LEU A 308 -0.23 32.09 20.63
CA LEU A 308 0.66 31.20 21.39
C LEU A 308 1.82 31.94 22.05
N ALA A 309 2.29 33.04 21.48
CA ALA A 309 3.36 33.86 22.09
C ALA A 309 3.02 34.28 23.53
N THR A 310 1.74 34.54 23.83
CA THR A 310 1.28 34.88 25.19
C THR A 310 0.99 33.62 26.03
N VAL A 311 0.51 32.54 25.38
CA VAL A 311 0.10 31.30 26.06
C VAL A 311 1.29 30.54 26.65
N VAL A 312 2.46 30.56 26.03
CA VAL A 312 3.66 29.91 26.57
C VAL A 312 4.15 30.49 27.89
N GLU A 313 3.75 31.72 28.24
CA GLU A 313 4.04 32.33 29.54
C GLU A 313 3.33 31.58 30.70
N LEU A 314 2.29 30.80 30.42
CA LEU A 314 1.59 29.94 31.41
C LEU A 314 2.45 28.78 31.92
N ALA A 315 3.50 28.42 31.21
CA ALA A 315 4.39 27.32 31.57
C ALA A 315 5.86 27.73 31.29
N PRO A 316 6.53 28.38 32.25
CA PRO A 316 7.93 28.77 32.13
C PRO A 316 8.82 27.62 31.70
N GLY A 317 9.61 27.82 30.67
CA GLY A 317 10.39 26.77 30.00
C GLY A 317 9.72 26.15 28.75
N ALA A 318 8.46 26.47 28.49
CA ALA A 318 7.82 26.19 27.20
C ALA A 318 8.24 27.24 26.16
N TRP A 319 8.27 26.83 24.89
CA TRP A 319 8.58 27.72 23.76
C TRP A 319 7.89 27.26 22.49
N VAL A 320 7.70 28.19 21.56
CA VAL A 320 7.01 27.98 20.27
C VAL A 320 8.02 27.84 19.16
N GLU A 321 7.87 26.83 18.33
CA GLU A 321 8.57 26.65 17.07
C GLU A 321 7.56 26.78 15.91
N ARG A 322 7.75 27.77 15.07
CA ARG A 322 6.94 27.93 13.86
C ARG A 322 7.56 27.16 12.72
N LYS A 323 6.83 26.16 12.23
CA LYS A 323 7.07 25.46 10.97
C LYS A 323 6.10 25.99 9.91
N ARG A 324 6.38 25.75 8.63
CA ARG A 324 5.49 26.27 7.58
C ARG A 324 4.03 25.82 7.75
N PHE A 325 3.80 24.54 7.96
CA PHE A 325 2.45 23.95 8.10
C PHE A 325 2.17 23.40 9.49
N ALA A 326 2.91 23.83 10.48
CA ALA A 326 2.68 23.44 11.87
C ALA A 326 3.22 24.50 12.84
N ILE A 327 2.70 24.47 14.07
CA ILE A 327 3.29 25.19 15.19
C ILE A 327 3.49 24.19 16.30
N ALA A 328 4.74 23.99 16.71
CA ALA A 328 5.10 23.14 17.81
C ALA A 328 5.27 23.94 19.10
N VAL A 329 4.57 23.54 20.16
CA VAL A 329 4.71 24.11 21.50
C VAL A 329 5.47 23.09 22.35
N HIS A 330 6.75 23.31 22.53
CA HIS A 330 7.64 22.48 23.31
C HIS A 330 7.48 22.77 24.80
N HIS A 331 7.31 21.73 25.62
CA HIS A 331 7.12 21.89 27.06
C HIS A 331 8.04 20.97 27.91
N ARG A 332 9.12 20.43 27.27
CA ARG A 332 10.05 19.52 27.95
C ARG A 332 10.74 20.13 29.17
N ALA A 333 11.02 21.43 29.12
CA ALA A 333 11.68 22.18 30.20
C ALA A 333 10.68 22.90 31.15
N ALA A 334 9.38 22.75 30.92
CA ALA A 334 8.34 23.31 31.78
C ALA A 334 8.06 22.39 32.98
N ASP A 335 7.55 22.95 34.07
CA ASP A 335 7.07 22.17 35.22
C ASP A 335 5.83 21.38 34.83
N ASP A 336 5.80 20.08 35.20
CA ASP A 336 4.67 19.20 34.87
C ASP A 336 3.32 19.69 35.44
N GLY A 337 3.36 20.52 36.52
CA GLY A 337 2.16 21.14 37.09
C GLY A 337 1.52 22.21 36.21
N ASP A 338 2.30 22.88 35.36
CA ASP A 338 1.84 23.96 34.48
C ASP A 338 1.35 23.42 33.11
N VAL A 339 1.81 22.23 32.72
CA VAL A 339 1.48 21.62 31.42
C VAL A 339 -0.02 21.49 31.16
N PRO A 340 -0.89 21.09 32.11
CA PRO A 340 -2.32 21.00 31.87
C PRO A 340 -2.99 22.35 31.56
N ALA A 341 -2.46 23.47 32.09
CA ALA A 341 -2.97 24.81 31.77
C ALA A 341 -2.54 25.22 30.35
N LEU A 342 -1.29 24.95 29.99
CA LEU A 342 -0.77 25.16 28.65
C LEU A 342 -1.55 24.34 27.59
N GLU A 343 -1.79 23.05 27.86
CA GLU A 343 -2.55 22.15 26.96
C GLU A 343 -3.96 22.70 26.68
N ARG A 344 -4.69 23.10 27.72
CA ARG A 344 -6.02 23.69 27.55
C ARG A 344 -6.00 24.97 26.73
N ALA A 345 -4.98 25.81 26.93
CA ALA A 345 -4.88 27.09 26.21
C ALA A 345 -4.52 26.86 24.73
N VAL A 346 -3.59 25.96 24.44
CA VAL A 346 -3.26 25.54 23.05
C VAL A 346 -4.46 24.89 22.37
N GLY A 347 -5.19 24.02 23.08
CA GLY A 347 -6.42 23.39 22.58
C GLY A 347 -7.53 24.39 22.30
N ALA A 348 -7.66 25.43 23.12
CA ALA A 348 -8.62 26.51 22.88
C ALA A 348 -8.30 27.31 21.61
N ILE A 349 -7.02 27.57 21.34
CA ILE A 349 -6.58 28.22 20.09
C ILE A 349 -6.92 27.34 18.88
N ALA A 350 -6.64 26.04 18.93
CA ALA A 350 -6.99 25.12 17.86
C ALA A 350 -8.52 25.06 17.64
N ALA A 351 -9.31 25.05 18.71
CA ALA A 351 -10.77 24.98 18.62
C ALA A 351 -11.43 26.29 18.13
N ALA A 352 -10.72 27.41 18.19
CA ALA A 352 -11.21 28.72 17.73
C ALA A 352 -11.25 28.84 16.20
N ASP A 353 -10.45 28.04 15.48
CA ASP A 353 -10.42 28.06 14.01
C ASP A 353 -10.57 26.62 13.46
N PRO A 354 -11.64 26.35 12.66
CA PRO A 354 -11.89 25.02 12.09
C PRO A 354 -10.82 24.58 11.10
N ALA A 355 -9.94 25.48 10.63
CA ALA A 355 -8.83 25.13 9.77
C ALA A 355 -7.66 24.48 10.55
N LEU A 356 -7.70 24.48 11.88
CA LEU A 356 -6.64 23.94 12.73
C LEU A 356 -7.11 22.75 13.56
N ARG A 357 -6.19 21.84 13.82
CA ARG A 357 -6.31 20.77 14.82
C ARG A 357 -5.08 20.70 15.70
N MET A 358 -5.27 20.33 16.96
CA MET A 358 -4.18 20.04 17.88
C MET A 358 -3.86 18.55 17.86
N THR A 359 -2.58 18.22 17.82
CA THR A 359 -2.04 16.87 18.02
C THR A 359 -1.03 16.89 19.15
N GLY A 360 -0.83 15.75 19.82
CA GLY A 360 0.14 15.60 20.91
C GLY A 360 1.32 14.74 20.48
N GLY A 361 2.46 14.95 21.13
CA GLY A 361 3.66 14.14 21.00
C GLY A 361 4.44 14.06 22.31
N LYS A 362 5.66 13.53 22.28
CA LYS A 362 6.50 13.35 23.46
C LYS A 362 7.02 14.72 23.98
N LYS A 363 6.30 15.32 24.94
CA LYS A 363 6.58 16.65 25.51
C LYS A 363 6.43 17.80 24.52
N ILE A 364 5.43 17.67 23.61
CA ILE A 364 5.10 18.66 22.59
C ILE A 364 3.58 18.67 22.31
N PHE A 365 3.01 19.85 22.10
CA PHE A 365 1.71 20.04 21.49
C PHE A 365 1.91 20.63 20.11
N GLU A 366 1.22 20.14 19.10
CA GLU A 366 1.40 20.64 17.74
C GLU A 366 0.06 21.05 17.14
N LEU A 367 -0.02 22.29 16.62
CA LEU A 367 -1.14 22.77 15.83
C LEU A 367 -0.82 22.53 14.36
N ARG A 368 -1.74 21.89 13.66
CA ARG A 368 -1.63 21.53 12.24
C ARG A 368 -2.90 21.92 11.49
N PRO A 369 -2.85 22.00 10.16
CA PRO A 369 -4.06 22.10 9.35
C PRO A 369 -5.03 20.95 9.70
N ALA A 370 -6.31 21.28 9.82
CA ALA A 370 -7.39 20.30 10.05
C ALA A 370 -7.76 19.54 8.77
N ALA A 371 -6.81 19.36 7.85
CA ALA A 371 -6.98 18.58 6.64
C ALA A 371 -6.97 17.09 6.96
N ASP A 372 -7.76 16.32 6.21
CA ASP A 372 -7.68 14.85 6.20
C ASP A 372 -6.44 14.42 5.41
N TRP A 373 -5.27 14.61 6.03
CA TRP A 373 -3.96 14.39 5.44
C TRP A 373 -3.01 13.73 6.44
N ASP A 374 -2.25 12.74 5.97
CA ASP A 374 -1.29 11.93 6.70
C ASP A 374 -0.16 11.46 5.77
N LYS A 375 0.87 10.78 6.31
CA LYS A 375 1.99 10.26 5.51
C LYS A 375 1.56 9.18 4.51
N GLY A 376 0.51 8.41 4.78
CA GLY A 376 -0.04 7.43 3.84
C GLY A 376 -0.66 8.09 2.61
N LYS A 377 -1.42 9.16 2.82
CA LYS A 377 -1.99 9.95 1.72
C LYS A 377 -0.91 10.69 0.95
N ALA A 378 0.12 11.21 1.62
CA ALA A 378 1.29 11.80 1.00
C ALA A 378 2.03 10.78 0.11
N LEU A 379 2.27 9.56 0.60
CA LEU A 379 2.87 8.47 -0.15
C LEU A 379 2.05 8.13 -1.40
N ARG A 380 0.73 8.01 -1.25
CA ARG A 380 -0.18 7.74 -2.38
C ARG A 380 -0.14 8.84 -3.42
N TRP A 381 -0.14 10.10 -2.98
CA TRP A 381 -0.05 11.26 -3.87
C TRP A 381 1.30 11.28 -4.61
N LEU A 382 2.42 11.03 -3.91
CA LEU A 382 3.76 10.96 -4.50
C LEU A 382 3.87 9.85 -5.53
N CYS A 383 3.32 8.66 -5.27
CA CYS A 383 3.26 7.58 -6.27
C CYS A 383 2.53 8.02 -7.55
N GLY A 384 1.45 8.79 -7.42
CA GLY A 384 0.73 9.35 -8.57
C GLY A 384 1.54 10.43 -9.30
N ALA A 385 2.12 11.38 -8.56
CA ALA A 385 2.90 12.50 -9.12
C ALA A 385 4.19 12.03 -9.80
N ALA A 386 4.84 11.01 -9.24
CA ALA A 386 6.02 10.37 -9.82
C ALA A 386 5.70 9.35 -10.93
N ALA A 387 4.43 9.22 -11.31
CA ALA A 387 3.94 8.24 -12.28
C ALA A 387 4.43 6.80 -12.01
N VAL A 388 4.49 6.43 -10.71
CA VAL A 388 4.88 5.08 -10.31
C VAL A 388 3.87 4.07 -10.88
N PRO A 389 4.32 3.08 -11.67
CA PRO A 389 3.44 2.08 -12.26
C PRO A 389 2.60 1.33 -11.22
N SER A 390 1.41 0.91 -11.60
CA SER A 390 0.48 0.22 -10.67
C SER A 390 0.98 -1.16 -10.21
N ASP A 391 1.86 -1.78 -10.99
CA ASP A 391 2.54 -3.05 -10.71
C ASP A 391 3.89 -2.88 -10.00
N ALA A 392 4.32 -1.64 -9.74
CA ALA A 392 5.57 -1.37 -9.04
C ALA A 392 5.56 -1.90 -7.61
N LEU A 393 6.71 -2.36 -7.15
CA LEU A 393 6.97 -2.57 -5.73
C LEU A 393 7.19 -1.22 -5.06
N VAL A 394 6.27 -0.81 -4.21
CA VAL A 394 6.45 0.37 -3.36
C VAL A 394 7.05 -0.07 -2.02
N VAL A 395 8.22 0.45 -1.68
CA VAL A 395 8.85 0.25 -0.38
C VAL A 395 8.69 1.52 0.44
N PHE A 396 8.26 1.39 1.69
CA PHE A 396 8.28 2.50 2.65
C PHE A 396 9.05 2.09 3.91
N ILE A 397 9.93 2.98 4.39
CA ILE A 397 10.75 2.76 5.58
C ILE A 397 10.54 3.95 6.52
N GLY A 398 10.18 3.68 7.80
CA GLY A 398 9.94 4.72 8.81
C GLY A 398 10.09 4.18 10.22
N ASP A 399 10.26 5.06 11.22
CA ASP A 399 10.54 4.67 12.61
C ASP A 399 9.45 5.05 13.62
N ASP A 400 8.63 6.06 13.30
CA ASP A 400 7.69 6.67 14.26
C ASP A 400 6.23 6.23 14.05
N VAL A 401 5.39 6.58 15.00
CA VAL A 401 3.93 6.39 14.95
C VAL A 401 3.30 7.13 13.76
N THR A 402 3.85 8.27 13.37
CA THR A 402 3.38 9.03 12.19
C THR A 402 3.65 8.32 10.86
N ASP A 403 4.55 7.33 10.84
CA ASP A 403 4.86 6.52 9.66
C ASP A 403 3.89 5.37 9.47
N GLU A 404 3.14 5.03 10.50
CA GLU A 404 2.21 3.91 10.46
C GLU A 404 1.13 4.08 9.39
N ASP A 405 0.72 5.31 9.09
CA ASP A 405 -0.23 5.58 8.00
C ASP A 405 0.38 5.23 6.63
N ALA A 406 1.68 5.48 6.44
CA ALA A 406 2.39 5.11 5.22
C ALA A 406 2.73 3.61 5.17
N LEU A 407 3.03 3.00 6.33
CA LEU A 407 3.21 1.55 6.46
C LEU A 407 1.90 0.79 6.16
N ASP A 408 0.76 1.31 6.61
CA ASP A 408 -0.57 0.78 6.26
C ASP A 408 -0.87 0.94 4.76
N GLU A 409 -0.53 2.09 4.17
CA GLU A 409 -0.73 2.30 2.73
C GLU A 409 0.14 1.37 1.89
N VAL A 410 1.43 1.21 2.26
CA VAL A 410 2.35 0.35 1.51
C VAL A 410 2.08 -1.13 1.72
N ARG A 411 1.47 -1.52 2.85
CA ARG A 411 1.07 -2.90 3.12
C ARG A 411 0.22 -3.49 1.98
N ARG A 412 -0.51 -2.64 1.29
CA ARG A 412 -1.39 -3.01 0.17
C ARG A 412 -0.67 -3.25 -1.15
N ARG A 413 0.57 -2.76 -1.31
CA ARG A 413 1.25 -2.73 -2.62
C ARG A 413 2.69 -3.18 -2.62
N GLY A 414 3.30 -3.38 -1.45
CA GLY A 414 4.72 -3.54 -1.43
C GLY A 414 5.30 -4.01 -0.11
N LEU A 415 6.36 -3.36 0.33
CA LEU A 415 7.15 -3.72 1.50
C LEU A 415 7.22 -2.53 2.47
N GLY A 416 6.62 -2.66 3.64
CA GLY A 416 6.79 -1.74 4.77
C GLY A 416 7.88 -2.24 5.70
N VAL A 417 8.83 -1.38 6.04
CA VAL A 417 9.90 -1.67 7.00
C VAL A 417 9.84 -0.63 8.12
N VAL A 418 9.72 -1.10 9.36
CA VAL A 418 9.81 -0.24 10.53
C VAL A 418 11.23 -0.25 11.07
N VAL A 419 11.72 0.93 11.48
CA VAL A 419 13.05 1.07 12.10
C VAL A 419 12.89 1.17 13.61
N GLY A 420 13.69 0.41 14.35
CA GLY A 420 13.71 0.45 15.81
C GLY A 420 13.54 -0.92 16.45
N THR A 421 13.69 -0.91 17.78
CA THR A 421 13.63 -2.11 18.64
C THR A 421 12.69 -1.92 19.84
N GLU A 422 11.87 -0.86 19.83
CA GLU A 422 10.96 -0.55 20.94
C GLU A 422 9.87 -1.60 21.08
N ASP A 423 9.32 -1.74 22.29
CA ASP A 423 8.15 -2.60 22.54
C ASP A 423 6.85 -1.91 22.07
N ARG A 424 6.64 -1.90 20.76
CA ARG A 424 5.41 -1.42 20.13
C ARG A 424 4.98 -2.32 18.98
N SER A 425 3.80 -2.12 18.48
CA SER A 425 3.29 -2.81 17.27
C SER A 425 3.30 -1.89 16.06
N SER A 426 3.49 -2.46 14.86
CA SER A 426 3.55 -1.75 13.60
C SER A 426 2.75 -2.48 12.50
N ALA A 427 2.34 -1.73 11.48
CA ALA A 427 1.79 -2.26 10.24
C ALA A 427 2.87 -2.77 9.27
N ALA A 428 4.14 -2.62 9.59
CA ALA A 428 5.24 -3.05 8.75
C ALA A 428 5.24 -4.57 8.49
N HIS A 429 5.90 -4.97 7.41
CA HIS A 429 6.15 -6.38 7.07
C HIS A 429 7.44 -6.91 7.68
N ALA A 430 8.42 -6.02 7.85
CA ALA A 430 9.73 -6.34 8.39
C ALA A 430 10.27 -5.18 9.22
N ARG A 431 11.37 -5.41 9.94
CA ARG A 431 12.06 -4.38 10.73
C ARG A 431 13.53 -4.25 10.36
N ALA A 432 14.06 -3.05 10.55
CA ALA A 432 15.48 -2.75 10.66
C ALA A 432 15.77 -2.26 12.09
N ASP A 433 16.90 -2.61 12.66
CA ASP A 433 17.19 -2.27 14.05
C ASP A 433 17.59 -0.78 14.22
N ASP A 434 18.23 -0.20 13.18
CA ASP A 434 18.78 1.16 13.19
C ASP A 434 18.99 1.72 11.77
N PRO A 435 19.35 3.02 11.62
CA PRO A 435 19.61 3.63 10.31
C PRO A 435 20.76 2.99 9.51
N SER A 436 21.73 2.33 10.15
CA SER A 436 22.82 1.67 9.42
C SER A 436 22.31 0.45 8.65
N GLN A 437 21.35 -0.29 9.24
CA GLN A 437 20.66 -1.39 8.55
C GLN A 437 19.76 -0.88 7.42
N VAL A 438 19.21 0.32 7.54
CA VAL A 438 18.46 0.95 6.42
C VAL A 438 19.40 1.22 5.24
N ALA A 439 20.58 1.81 5.49
CA ALA A 439 21.57 2.04 4.44
C ALA A 439 22.01 0.73 3.74
N GLU A 440 22.16 -0.36 4.50
CA GLU A 440 22.45 -1.68 3.94
C GLU A 440 21.30 -2.24 3.11
N LEU A 441 20.06 -2.08 3.59
CA LEU A 441 18.86 -2.50 2.85
C LEU A 441 18.74 -1.75 1.52
N LEU A 442 18.98 -0.43 1.51
CA LEU A 442 18.98 0.37 0.27
C LEU A 442 20.02 -0.12 -0.74
N ARG A 443 21.24 -0.47 -0.27
CA ARG A 443 22.28 -1.06 -1.13
C ARG A 443 21.83 -2.40 -1.71
N ARG A 444 21.20 -3.25 -0.90
CA ARG A 444 20.67 -4.53 -1.35
C ARG A 444 19.56 -4.35 -2.40
N ILE A 445 18.59 -3.49 -2.14
CA ILE A 445 17.53 -3.16 -3.13
C ILE A 445 18.16 -2.67 -4.44
N ARG A 446 19.15 -1.78 -4.36
CA ARG A 446 19.84 -1.24 -5.54
C ARG A 446 20.50 -2.34 -6.37
N VAL A 447 21.14 -3.34 -5.73
CA VAL A 447 21.79 -4.47 -6.42
C VAL A 447 20.74 -5.30 -7.15
N GLU A 448 19.62 -5.60 -6.51
CA GLU A 448 18.55 -6.40 -7.09
C GLU A 448 17.86 -5.67 -8.27
N VAL A 449 17.60 -4.35 -8.14
CA VAL A 449 17.01 -3.52 -9.22
C VAL A 449 17.98 -3.35 -10.39
N GLY A 450 19.29 -3.22 -10.13
CA GLY A 450 20.30 -2.95 -11.14
C GLY A 450 20.92 -4.19 -11.78
N GLY A 451 20.59 -5.39 -11.30
CA GLY A 451 21.10 -6.67 -11.81
C GLY A 451 20.20 -7.36 -12.86
N ALA A 452 19.07 -6.71 -13.24
CA ALA A 452 18.11 -7.19 -14.23
C ALA A 452 18.44 -6.68 -15.64
#